data_2095ada0a9c776466a1cd86a8ef1f4e0
#
_entry.id   2095ada0a9c776466a1cd86a8ef1f4e0
#
_cell.length_a   1.000
_cell.length_b   1.000
_cell.length_c   1.000
_cell.angle_alpha   90.00
_cell.angle_beta   90.00
_cell.angle_gamma   90.00
#
_symmetry.space_group_name_H-M   'P 1'
#
loop_
_entity.id
_entity.type
_entity.pdbx_description
1 polymer ?
#
loop_
_entity_poly.entity_id
_entity_poly.type
_entity_poly.pdbx_seq_one_letter_code
_entity_poly.pdbx_strand_id
1 'polypeptide(L)'
;MHLFLTEPGFHTPRWQNAFPGASVVQSADQAAQCAAKTHPLFAWVLTGTRGWERQVAAFARQGSSVIAMTRNPAMDELRVALGQGARGYVHAVSAPVLLRQAAEVVQGGGMWLPPEVVSGVVRALSGAASGSGDMTSSMDAALAGLSDRERAVAEAVATGLSNKEVARRLGITERTVKAHLSAVFRKLGLRDRMQLAVRLRAAPQPDRDVG
;
A
#
# COMPACT_ATOMS: atom_id res chain seq x y z
N MET A 1 22.70 -9.08 3.70
CA MET A 1 22.33 -8.49 5.00
C MET A 1 21.08 -7.64 4.78
N HIS A 2 20.15 -7.61 5.76
CA HIS A 2 18.94 -6.80 5.70
C HIS A 2 19.05 -5.63 6.68
N LEU A 3 18.75 -4.42 6.21
CA LEU A 3 18.73 -3.19 6.99
C LEU A 3 17.33 -2.57 6.89
N PHE A 4 16.70 -2.33 8.02
CA PHE A 4 15.42 -1.66 8.14
C PHE A 4 15.62 -0.24 8.64
N LEU A 5 15.35 0.76 7.78
CA LEU A 5 15.34 2.16 8.15
C LEU A 5 13.92 2.60 8.46
N THR A 6 13.70 3.04 9.69
CA THR A 6 12.39 3.39 10.24
C THR A 6 12.46 4.70 11.02
N GLU A 7 11.35 5.12 11.59
CA GLU A 7 11.29 6.27 12.51
C GLU A 7 11.41 5.83 13.98
N PRO A 8 11.81 6.72 14.88
CA PRO A 8 11.80 6.43 16.32
C PRO A 8 10.44 5.93 16.81
N GLY A 9 10.46 4.87 17.59
CA GLY A 9 9.25 4.27 18.16
C GLY A 9 8.49 3.32 17.23
N PHE A 10 8.84 3.22 15.95
CA PHE A 10 8.21 2.25 15.06
C PHE A 10 9.13 1.04 14.84
N HIS A 11 8.70 -0.10 15.36
CA HIS A 11 9.40 -1.38 15.24
C HIS A 11 8.38 -2.53 15.31
N THR A 12 8.65 -3.62 14.60
CA THR A 12 7.83 -4.83 14.65
C THR A 12 8.71 -6.08 14.69
N PRO A 13 8.40 -7.05 15.55
CA PRO A 13 9.12 -8.33 15.59
C PRO A 13 9.07 -9.13 14.29
N ARG A 14 8.11 -8.80 13.40
CA ARG A 14 7.94 -9.48 12.10
C ARG A 14 9.17 -9.35 11.20
N TRP A 15 9.90 -8.24 11.31
CA TRP A 15 11.12 -8.02 10.51
C TRP A 15 12.23 -8.99 10.93
N GLN A 16 12.47 -9.12 12.23
CA GLN A 16 13.45 -10.07 12.77
C GLN A 16 13.01 -11.53 12.58
N ASN A 17 11.70 -11.82 12.66
CA ASN A 17 11.16 -13.14 12.34
C ASN A 17 11.29 -13.48 10.84
N ALA A 18 11.26 -12.47 9.96
CA ALA A 18 11.54 -12.68 8.55
C ALA A 18 13.03 -12.89 8.28
N PHE A 19 13.87 -12.07 8.92
CA PHE A 19 15.32 -12.03 8.70
C PHE A 19 16.06 -11.97 10.03
N PRO A 20 16.38 -13.13 10.62
CA PRO A 20 17.23 -13.19 11.83
C PRO A 20 18.56 -12.49 11.56
N GLY A 21 18.95 -11.57 12.44
CA GLY A 21 20.16 -10.76 12.27
C GLY A 21 19.99 -9.49 11.40
N ALA A 22 18.75 -9.13 11.03
CA ALA A 22 18.48 -7.84 10.40
C ALA A 22 18.79 -6.67 11.35
N SER A 23 19.41 -5.63 10.83
CA SER A 23 19.65 -4.38 11.55
C SER A 23 18.45 -3.46 11.40
N VAL A 24 18.01 -2.86 12.50
CA VAL A 24 16.96 -1.82 12.51
C VAL A 24 17.60 -0.52 12.96
N VAL A 25 17.47 0.52 12.15
CA VAL A 25 18.02 1.86 12.40
C VAL A 25 16.94 2.92 12.25
N GLN A 26 17.09 4.02 12.99
CA GLN A 26 16.05 5.04 13.11
C GLN A 26 16.49 6.41 12.57
N SER A 27 17.70 6.47 11.98
CA SER A 27 18.18 7.68 11.35
C SER A 27 19.01 7.39 10.10
N ALA A 28 19.09 8.40 9.22
CA ALA A 28 19.91 8.33 8.04
C ALA A 28 21.40 8.13 8.36
N ASP A 29 21.89 8.75 9.43
CA ASP A 29 23.30 8.65 9.86
C ASP A 29 23.62 7.22 10.33
N GLN A 30 22.75 6.61 11.11
CA GLN A 30 22.88 5.20 11.51
C GLN A 30 22.87 4.28 10.29
N ALA A 31 21.97 4.54 9.33
CA ALA A 31 21.89 3.78 8.11
C ALA A 31 23.17 3.89 7.28
N ALA A 32 23.72 5.10 7.14
CA ALA A 32 25.00 5.33 6.45
C ALA A 32 26.17 4.64 7.14
N GLN A 33 26.26 4.68 8.48
CA GLN A 33 27.29 3.97 9.25
C GLN A 33 27.20 2.44 9.09
N CYS A 34 25.98 1.89 9.06
CA CYS A 34 25.77 0.46 8.80
C CYS A 34 26.18 0.11 7.36
N ALA A 35 25.81 0.93 6.39
CA ALA A 35 26.14 0.72 4.98
C ALA A 35 27.67 0.80 4.72
N ALA A 36 28.37 1.68 5.42
CA ALA A 36 29.83 1.79 5.31
C ALA A 36 30.58 0.57 5.84
N LYS A 37 30.04 -0.11 6.83
CA LYS A 37 30.66 -1.30 7.45
C LYS A 37 30.32 -2.60 6.74
N THR A 38 29.16 -2.67 6.12
CA THR A 38 28.68 -3.88 5.48
C THR A 38 27.70 -3.45 4.38
N HIS A 39 28.02 -3.72 3.13
CA HIS A 39 27.09 -3.42 2.04
C HIS A 39 25.78 -4.16 2.31
N PRO A 40 24.66 -3.48 2.62
CA PRO A 40 23.39 -4.13 2.79
C PRO A 40 22.95 -4.64 1.42
N LEU A 41 22.71 -5.93 1.32
CA LEU A 41 22.09 -6.50 0.12
C LEU A 41 20.67 -5.97 -0.06
N PHE A 42 19.98 -5.70 1.05
CA PHE A 42 18.61 -5.22 1.07
C PHE A 42 18.44 -4.05 2.04
N ALA A 43 17.96 -2.94 1.54
CA ALA A 43 17.51 -1.79 2.33
C ALA A 43 15.98 -1.72 2.33
N TRP A 44 15.39 -1.81 3.50
CA TRP A 44 13.96 -1.68 3.75
C TRP A 44 13.71 -0.27 4.31
N VAL A 45 13.09 0.61 3.54
CA VAL A 45 12.92 2.02 3.91
C VAL A 45 11.46 2.31 4.22
N LEU A 46 11.16 2.76 5.44
CA LEU A 46 9.82 3.19 5.83
C LEU A 46 9.50 4.51 5.16
N THR A 47 8.42 4.51 4.36
CA THR A 47 7.88 5.69 3.70
C THR A 47 7.12 6.60 4.68
N GLY A 48 6.82 7.83 4.26
CA GLY A 48 6.12 8.80 5.10
C GLY A 48 6.99 9.41 6.21
N THR A 49 8.25 9.00 6.36
CA THR A 49 9.23 9.63 7.25
C THR A 49 9.97 10.76 6.52
N ARG A 50 10.52 11.73 7.26
CA ARG A 50 11.17 12.88 6.64
C ARG A 50 12.36 12.44 5.76
N GLY A 51 12.29 12.72 4.47
CA GLY A 51 13.40 12.48 3.52
C GLY A 51 13.58 11.02 3.11
N TRP A 52 12.56 10.18 3.28
CA TRP A 52 12.60 8.77 2.90
C TRP A 52 12.92 8.56 1.42
N GLU A 53 12.47 9.45 0.54
CA GLU A 53 12.73 9.41 -0.90
C GLU A 53 14.23 9.48 -1.19
N ARG A 54 14.94 10.40 -0.48
CA ARG A 54 16.39 10.56 -0.60
C ARG A 54 17.13 9.32 -0.12
N GLN A 55 16.62 8.65 0.91
CA GLN A 55 17.19 7.42 1.42
C GLN A 55 17.03 6.26 0.42
N VAL A 56 15.85 6.12 -0.16
CA VAL A 56 15.61 5.16 -1.25
C VAL A 56 16.61 5.38 -2.39
N ALA A 57 16.72 6.62 -2.87
CA ALA A 57 17.64 6.97 -3.95
C ALA A 57 19.11 6.75 -3.57
N ALA A 58 19.51 7.03 -2.33
CA ALA A 58 20.88 6.83 -1.86
C ALA A 58 21.26 5.35 -1.85
N PHE A 59 20.41 4.48 -1.28
CA PHE A 59 20.64 3.04 -1.28
C PHE A 59 20.63 2.44 -2.69
N ALA A 60 19.69 2.85 -3.53
CA ALA A 60 19.62 2.37 -4.92
C ALA A 60 20.88 2.73 -5.72
N ARG A 61 21.41 3.96 -5.57
CA ARG A 61 22.67 4.39 -6.22
C ARG A 61 23.88 3.63 -5.72
N GLN A 62 23.86 3.13 -4.49
CA GLN A 62 24.92 2.29 -3.92
C GLN A 62 24.81 0.82 -4.36
N GLY A 63 23.85 0.49 -5.26
CA GLY A 63 23.65 -0.88 -5.74
C GLY A 63 22.89 -1.79 -4.78
N SER A 64 22.30 -1.25 -3.71
CA SER A 64 21.46 -2.03 -2.80
C SER A 64 20.10 -2.30 -3.42
N SER A 65 19.55 -3.49 -3.19
CA SER A 65 18.14 -3.76 -3.47
C SER A 65 17.26 -3.03 -2.46
N VAL A 66 16.41 -2.13 -2.92
CA VAL A 66 15.57 -1.30 -2.04
C VAL A 66 14.12 -1.73 -2.09
N ILE A 67 13.53 -1.95 -0.92
CA ILE A 67 12.11 -2.21 -0.74
C ILE A 67 11.54 -1.10 0.13
N ALA A 68 10.58 -0.35 -0.40
CA ALA A 68 9.84 0.66 0.35
C ALA A 68 8.75 -0.02 1.20
N MET A 69 8.66 0.38 2.46
CA MET A 69 7.66 -0.11 3.42
C MET A 69 6.69 0.99 3.77
N THR A 70 5.41 0.76 3.63
CA THR A 70 4.37 1.74 3.95
C THR A 70 3.48 1.29 5.10
N ARG A 71 2.95 2.25 5.85
CA ARG A 71 1.87 2.00 6.82
C ARG A 71 0.49 2.21 6.22
N ASN A 72 0.43 2.98 5.15
CA ASN A 72 -0.82 3.29 4.46
C ASN A 72 -0.56 3.34 2.95
N PRO A 73 -0.81 2.24 2.22
CA PRO A 73 -0.54 2.15 0.80
C PRO A 73 -1.21 3.27 0.01
N ALA A 74 -0.41 4.00 -0.79
CA ALA A 74 -0.86 5.06 -1.66
C ALA A 74 -0.15 5.00 -3.01
N MET A 75 -0.88 5.25 -4.10
CA MET A 75 -0.33 5.17 -5.46
C MET A 75 0.75 6.22 -5.72
N ASP A 76 0.59 7.42 -5.18
CA ASP A 76 1.58 8.48 -5.36
C ASP A 76 2.87 8.16 -4.62
N GLU A 77 2.77 7.63 -3.40
CA GLU A 77 3.91 7.15 -2.62
C GLU A 77 4.65 6.02 -3.35
N LEU A 78 3.90 5.05 -3.90
CA LEU A 78 4.45 3.98 -4.71
C LEU A 78 5.21 4.52 -5.93
N ARG A 79 4.61 5.44 -6.70
CA ARG A 79 5.26 6.05 -7.88
C ARG A 79 6.57 6.73 -7.51
N VAL A 80 6.56 7.49 -6.41
CA VAL A 80 7.77 8.13 -5.89
C VAL A 80 8.80 7.09 -5.50
N ALA A 81 8.43 6.06 -4.74
CA ALA A 81 9.34 4.98 -4.33
C ALA A 81 10.02 4.31 -5.54
N LEU A 82 9.24 3.92 -6.54
CA LEU A 82 9.77 3.29 -7.75
C LEU A 82 10.64 4.25 -8.56
N GLY A 83 10.23 5.50 -8.69
CA GLY A 83 11.01 6.56 -9.37
C GLY A 83 12.35 6.84 -8.69
N GLN A 84 12.47 6.62 -7.39
CA GLN A 84 13.72 6.73 -6.63
C GLN A 84 14.55 5.43 -6.64
N GLY A 85 14.09 4.38 -7.32
CA GLY A 85 14.84 3.15 -7.51
C GLY A 85 14.47 2.00 -6.57
N ALA A 86 13.36 2.10 -5.82
CA ALA A 86 12.85 0.95 -5.10
C ALA A 86 12.43 -0.15 -6.08
N ARG A 87 12.71 -1.39 -5.73
CA ARG A 87 12.32 -2.60 -6.47
C ARG A 87 11.16 -3.34 -5.83
N GLY A 88 10.74 -2.90 -4.66
CA GLY A 88 9.60 -3.47 -3.96
C GLY A 88 8.83 -2.42 -3.16
N TYR A 89 7.53 -2.69 -2.96
CA TYR A 89 6.66 -1.88 -2.12
C TYR A 89 5.76 -2.82 -1.32
N VAL A 90 5.84 -2.75 0.02
CA VAL A 90 5.14 -3.67 0.92
C VAL A 90 4.53 -2.91 2.10
N HIS A 91 3.55 -3.51 2.76
CA HIS A 91 3.09 -2.97 4.03
C HIS A 91 4.12 -3.23 5.14
N ALA A 92 4.43 -2.22 5.96
CA ALA A 92 5.47 -2.29 6.98
C ALA A 92 5.29 -3.41 8.01
N VAL A 93 4.03 -3.80 8.27
CA VAL A 93 3.69 -4.92 9.16
C VAL A 93 3.23 -6.18 8.41
N SER A 94 3.69 -6.38 7.17
CA SER A 94 3.46 -7.61 6.42
C SER A 94 3.90 -8.85 7.20
N ALA A 95 3.27 -9.97 6.93
CA ALA A 95 3.67 -11.25 7.52
C ALA A 95 5.11 -11.61 7.13
N PRO A 96 5.89 -12.28 8.00
CA PRO A 96 7.28 -12.63 7.72
C PRO A 96 7.47 -13.43 6.41
N VAL A 97 6.50 -14.27 6.06
CA VAL A 97 6.53 -15.03 4.80
C VAL A 97 6.48 -14.12 3.58
N LEU A 98 5.64 -13.06 3.61
CA LEU A 98 5.53 -12.10 2.51
C LEU A 98 6.79 -11.25 2.38
N LEU A 99 7.41 -10.87 3.50
CA LEU A 99 8.68 -10.12 3.47
C LEU A 99 9.80 -10.96 2.83
N ARG A 100 9.87 -12.26 3.15
CA ARG A 100 10.84 -13.17 2.52
C ARG A 100 10.59 -13.32 1.01
N GLN A 101 9.34 -13.53 0.61
CA GLN A 101 8.97 -13.64 -0.81
C GLN A 101 9.31 -12.36 -1.58
N ALA A 102 9.04 -11.18 -0.99
CA ALA A 102 9.41 -9.90 -1.59
C ALA A 102 10.94 -9.79 -1.80
N ALA A 103 11.73 -10.20 -0.79
CA ALA A 103 13.19 -10.22 -0.90
C ALA A 103 13.67 -11.18 -2.00
N GLU A 104 13.13 -12.40 -2.06
CA GLU A 104 13.48 -13.40 -3.08
C GLU A 104 13.22 -12.91 -4.50
N VAL A 105 12.04 -12.33 -4.74
CA VAL A 105 11.67 -11.77 -6.05
C VAL A 105 12.62 -10.64 -6.43
N VAL A 106 12.89 -9.72 -5.51
CA VAL A 106 13.78 -8.58 -5.77
C VAL A 106 15.23 -9.04 -5.95
N GLN A 107 15.67 -10.07 -5.23
CA GLN A 107 17.00 -10.69 -5.41
C GLN A 107 17.15 -11.31 -6.78
N GLY A 108 16.11 -11.93 -7.31
CA GLY A 108 16.06 -12.47 -8.67
C GLY A 108 15.98 -11.40 -9.77
N GLY A 109 16.10 -10.11 -9.42
CA GLY A 109 16.00 -8.98 -10.37
C GLY A 109 14.57 -8.59 -10.73
N GLY A 110 13.56 -9.20 -10.10
CA GLY A 110 12.16 -8.87 -10.26
C GLY A 110 11.74 -7.63 -9.48
N MET A 111 10.46 -7.34 -9.55
CA MET A 111 9.81 -6.26 -8.80
C MET A 111 8.67 -6.82 -7.97
N TRP A 112 8.60 -6.44 -6.69
CA TRP A 112 7.52 -6.83 -5.79
C TRP A 112 6.56 -5.67 -5.59
N LEU A 113 5.34 -5.84 -6.09
CA LEU A 113 4.27 -4.83 -5.95
C LEU A 113 3.04 -5.47 -5.31
N PRO A 114 2.23 -4.68 -4.60
CA PRO A 114 0.94 -5.15 -4.11
C PRO A 114 0.08 -5.69 -5.28
N PRO A 115 -0.66 -6.79 -5.09
CA PRO A 115 -1.49 -7.38 -6.15
C PRO A 115 -2.48 -6.38 -6.79
N GLU A 116 -2.95 -5.43 -6.01
CA GLU A 116 -3.85 -4.36 -6.44
C GLU A 116 -3.22 -3.47 -7.51
N VAL A 117 -1.92 -3.18 -7.35
CA VAL A 117 -1.14 -2.38 -8.30
C VAL A 117 -0.87 -3.18 -9.57
N VAL A 118 -0.48 -4.43 -9.43
CA VAL A 118 -0.23 -5.33 -10.58
C VAL A 118 -1.51 -5.47 -11.42
N SER A 119 -2.65 -5.68 -10.77
CA SER A 119 -3.95 -5.74 -11.43
C SER A 119 -4.32 -4.44 -12.15
N GLY A 120 -3.96 -3.29 -11.58
CA GLY A 120 -4.13 -1.97 -12.19
C GLY A 120 -3.27 -1.78 -13.44
N VAL A 121 -2.00 -2.16 -13.36
CA VAL A 121 -1.04 -2.07 -14.50
C VAL A 121 -1.46 -3.02 -15.63
N VAL A 122 -1.79 -4.28 -15.31
CA VAL A 122 -2.27 -5.26 -16.31
C VAL A 122 -3.51 -4.73 -17.01
N ARG A 123 -4.46 -4.15 -16.27
CA ARG A 123 -5.67 -3.56 -16.84
C ARG A 123 -5.38 -2.35 -17.72
N ALA A 124 -4.46 -1.47 -17.29
CA ALA A 124 -4.02 -0.32 -18.09
C ALA A 124 -3.34 -0.77 -19.40
N LEU A 125 -2.51 -1.79 -19.36
CA LEU A 125 -1.88 -2.37 -20.56
C LEU A 125 -2.89 -3.09 -21.45
N SER A 126 -3.86 -3.80 -20.88
CA SER A 126 -4.92 -4.46 -21.64
C SER A 126 -5.91 -3.45 -22.24
N GLY A 127 -6.15 -2.32 -21.58
CA GLY A 127 -6.98 -1.23 -22.07
C GLY A 127 -6.31 -0.38 -23.14
N ALA A 128 -4.98 -0.33 -23.19
CA ALA A 128 -4.23 0.35 -24.24
C ALA A 128 -4.29 -0.41 -25.60
N ALA A 129 -4.68 -1.69 -25.58
CA ALA A 129 -4.93 -2.46 -26.81
C ALA A 129 -6.36 -2.30 -27.37
N SER A 130 -7.25 -1.63 -26.64
CA SER A 130 -8.64 -1.35 -27.05
C SER A 130 -8.94 0.11 -26.74
N GLY A 131 -8.86 0.95 -27.76
CA GLY A 131 -9.06 2.39 -27.80
C GLY A 131 -9.72 3.07 -26.62
N SER A 132 -9.14 4.20 -26.25
CA SER A 132 -9.62 5.27 -25.38
C SER A 132 -11.14 5.27 -25.15
N GLY A 133 -11.58 4.80 -23.99
CA GLY A 133 -12.96 4.81 -23.57
C GLY A 133 -13.09 4.52 -22.07
N ASP A 134 -13.28 5.59 -21.31
CA ASP A 134 -14.03 5.65 -20.08
C ASP A 134 -13.60 4.77 -18.86
N MET A 135 -12.55 5.21 -18.16
CA MET A 135 -12.19 4.66 -16.84
C MET A 135 -13.21 5.00 -15.73
N THR A 136 -14.12 5.94 -15.95
CA THR A 136 -15.23 6.28 -15.05
C THR A 136 -16.35 5.25 -15.11
N SER A 137 -16.63 4.69 -16.27
CA SER A 137 -17.73 3.75 -16.51
C SER A 137 -17.53 2.39 -15.80
N SER A 138 -16.29 1.92 -15.67
CA SER A 138 -16.00 0.62 -15.01
C SER A 138 -16.19 0.65 -13.49
N MET A 139 -16.02 1.78 -12.84
CA MET A 139 -16.19 1.95 -11.40
C MET A 139 -17.65 2.18 -11.04
N ASP A 140 -18.35 2.99 -11.82
CA ASP A 140 -19.79 3.14 -11.70
C ASP A 140 -20.52 1.83 -12.00
N ALA A 141 -20.06 1.03 -12.95
CA ALA A 141 -20.61 -0.30 -13.21
C ALA A 141 -20.36 -1.28 -12.05
N ALA A 142 -19.20 -1.24 -11.41
CA ALA A 142 -18.91 -2.08 -10.24
C ALA A 142 -19.70 -1.63 -8.99
N LEU A 143 -19.93 -0.33 -8.83
CA LEU A 143 -20.76 0.24 -7.76
C LEU A 143 -22.26 0.16 -8.09
N ALA A 144 -22.65 0.05 -9.34
CA ALA A 144 -24.03 -0.16 -9.77
C ALA A 144 -24.63 -1.48 -9.25
N GLY A 145 -23.79 -2.47 -8.94
CA GLY A 145 -24.22 -3.73 -8.29
C GLY A 145 -24.49 -3.62 -6.78
N LEU A 146 -24.17 -2.48 -6.16
CA LEU A 146 -24.46 -2.23 -4.75
C LEU A 146 -25.81 -1.53 -4.59
N SER A 147 -26.56 -1.91 -3.53
CA SER A 147 -27.70 -1.11 -3.10
C SER A 147 -27.25 0.25 -2.56
N ASP A 148 -28.15 1.24 -2.50
CA ASP A 148 -27.82 2.58 -1.98
C ASP A 148 -27.23 2.53 -0.56
N ARG A 149 -27.71 1.62 0.27
CA ARG A 149 -27.21 1.41 1.63
C ARG A 149 -25.81 0.78 1.66
N GLU A 150 -25.56 -0.20 0.79
CA GLU A 150 -24.25 -0.81 0.65
C GLU A 150 -23.22 0.21 0.10
N ARG A 151 -23.64 1.03 -0.86
CA ARG A 151 -22.82 2.13 -1.40
C ARG A 151 -22.47 3.15 -0.32
N ALA A 152 -23.45 3.66 0.42
CA ALA A 152 -23.23 4.63 1.49
C ALA A 152 -22.28 4.09 2.59
N VAL A 153 -22.42 2.80 2.95
CA VAL A 153 -21.50 2.15 3.89
C VAL A 153 -20.10 2.02 3.30
N ALA A 154 -19.97 1.61 2.04
CA ALA A 154 -18.68 1.46 1.36
C ALA A 154 -17.92 2.79 1.27
N GLU A 155 -18.60 3.86 0.88
CA GLU A 155 -18.04 5.22 0.80
C GLU A 155 -17.57 5.73 2.18
N ALA A 156 -18.42 5.60 3.20
CA ALA A 156 -18.06 6.00 4.56
C ALA A 156 -16.86 5.22 5.11
N VAL A 157 -16.75 3.95 4.78
CA VAL A 157 -15.60 3.11 5.16
C VAL A 157 -14.35 3.50 4.39
N ALA A 158 -14.47 3.87 3.13
CA ALA A 158 -13.35 4.31 2.29
C ALA A 158 -12.72 5.62 2.78
N THR A 159 -13.51 6.50 3.42
CA THR A 159 -12.97 7.71 4.07
C THR A 159 -12.22 7.43 5.39
N GLY A 160 -12.15 6.17 5.83
CA GLY A 160 -11.41 5.76 7.02
C GLY A 160 -12.23 5.62 8.30
N LEU A 161 -13.54 5.88 8.25
CA LEU A 161 -14.43 5.83 9.43
C LEU A 161 -14.54 4.41 9.98
N SER A 162 -14.42 4.22 11.29
CA SER A 162 -14.68 2.94 11.98
C SER A 162 -16.14 2.52 11.83
N ASN A 163 -16.46 1.23 12.05
CA ASN A 163 -17.84 0.75 11.97
C ASN A 163 -18.78 1.50 12.92
N LYS A 164 -18.27 1.92 14.08
CA LYS A 164 -19.01 2.72 15.06
C LYS A 164 -19.34 4.12 14.53
N GLU A 165 -18.39 4.75 13.85
CA GLU A 165 -18.58 6.07 13.25
C GLU A 165 -19.52 6.00 12.05
N VAL A 166 -19.38 4.96 11.19
CA VAL A 166 -20.28 4.70 10.08
C VAL A 166 -21.71 4.45 10.60
N ALA A 167 -21.85 3.64 11.65
CA ALA A 167 -23.16 3.36 12.28
C ALA A 167 -23.84 4.65 12.74
N ARG A 168 -23.09 5.53 13.42
CA ARG A 168 -23.58 6.84 13.87
C ARG A 168 -23.96 7.76 12.71
N ARG A 169 -23.10 7.83 11.68
CA ARG A 169 -23.31 8.69 10.51
C ARG A 169 -24.53 8.29 9.69
N LEU A 170 -24.78 6.98 9.56
CA LEU A 170 -25.86 6.45 8.73
C LEU A 170 -27.13 6.10 9.51
N GLY A 171 -27.15 6.31 10.84
CA GLY A 171 -28.31 6.01 11.70
C GLY A 171 -28.64 4.52 11.78
N ILE A 172 -27.64 3.62 11.75
CA ILE A 172 -27.79 2.17 11.80
C ILE A 172 -26.92 1.57 12.91
N THR A 173 -27.07 0.28 13.18
CA THR A 173 -26.22 -0.40 14.17
C THR A 173 -24.89 -0.84 13.59
N GLU A 174 -23.84 -1.01 14.43
CA GLU A 174 -22.56 -1.57 13.98
C GLU A 174 -22.70 -2.98 13.39
N ARG A 175 -23.66 -3.76 13.89
CA ARG A 175 -24.02 -5.08 13.35
C ARG A 175 -24.52 -4.96 11.90
N THR A 176 -25.35 -3.96 11.64
CA THR A 176 -25.86 -3.68 10.30
C THR A 176 -24.74 -3.21 9.36
N VAL A 177 -23.82 -2.36 9.85
CA VAL A 177 -22.62 -1.96 9.08
C VAL A 177 -21.78 -3.18 8.68
N LYS A 178 -21.52 -4.10 9.63
CA LYS A 178 -20.77 -5.34 9.34
C LYS A 178 -21.50 -6.22 8.29
N ALA A 179 -22.82 -6.32 8.36
CA ALA A 179 -23.60 -7.08 7.39
C ALA A 179 -23.50 -6.46 5.98
N HIS A 180 -23.65 -5.14 5.86
CA HIS A 180 -23.47 -4.44 4.58
C HIS A 180 -22.05 -4.59 4.04
N LEU A 181 -21.02 -4.44 4.89
CA LEU A 181 -19.63 -4.63 4.46
C LEU A 181 -19.38 -6.05 3.93
N SER A 182 -19.91 -7.06 4.59
CA SER A 182 -19.80 -8.45 4.11
C SER A 182 -20.44 -8.64 2.72
N ALA A 183 -21.58 -8.00 2.49
CA ALA A 183 -22.25 -8.02 1.19
C ALA A 183 -21.43 -7.23 0.13
N VAL A 184 -20.90 -6.05 0.48
CA VAL A 184 -20.03 -5.25 -0.37
C VAL A 184 -18.79 -6.03 -0.78
N PHE A 185 -18.07 -6.63 0.19
CA PHE A 185 -16.86 -7.40 -0.11
C PHE A 185 -17.16 -8.57 -1.05
N ARG A 186 -18.25 -9.30 -0.82
CA ARG A 186 -18.67 -10.39 -1.71
C ARG A 186 -19.02 -9.91 -3.11
N LYS A 187 -19.80 -8.83 -3.26
CA LYS A 187 -20.23 -8.28 -4.54
C LYS A 187 -19.09 -7.68 -5.35
N LEU A 188 -18.13 -7.04 -4.68
CA LEU A 188 -16.99 -6.43 -5.32
C LEU A 188 -15.76 -7.36 -5.46
N GLY A 189 -15.85 -8.61 -4.93
CA GLY A 189 -14.74 -9.55 -4.94
C GLY A 189 -13.56 -9.13 -4.06
N LEU A 190 -13.83 -8.35 -2.99
CA LEU A 190 -12.81 -7.84 -2.08
C LEU A 190 -12.67 -8.74 -0.85
N ARG A 191 -11.47 -8.83 -0.30
CA ARG A 191 -11.18 -9.68 0.86
C ARG A 191 -11.21 -8.93 2.19
N ASP A 192 -10.99 -7.62 2.13
CA ASP A 192 -10.88 -6.80 3.35
C ASP A 192 -11.22 -5.33 3.10
N ARG A 193 -11.30 -4.59 4.22
CA ARG A 193 -11.59 -3.16 4.26
C ARG A 193 -10.54 -2.31 3.54
N MET A 194 -9.28 -2.74 3.57
CA MET A 194 -8.18 -2.00 2.96
C MET A 194 -8.31 -2.00 1.44
N GLN A 195 -8.67 -3.15 0.86
CA GLN A 195 -8.95 -3.27 -0.58
C GLN A 195 -10.13 -2.38 -1.00
N LEU A 196 -11.16 -2.27 -0.16
CA LEU A 196 -12.29 -1.36 -0.40
C LEU A 196 -11.84 0.10 -0.40
N ALA A 197 -11.04 0.52 0.59
CA ALA A 197 -10.56 1.89 0.69
C ALA A 197 -9.65 2.26 -0.50
N VAL A 198 -8.76 1.37 -0.92
CA VAL A 198 -7.90 1.59 -2.10
C VAL A 198 -8.74 1.69 -3.37
N ARG A 199 -9.73 0.81 -3.54
CA ARG A 199 -10.58 0.78 -4.74
C ARG A 199 -11.44 2.05 -4.89
N LEU A 200 -11.96 2.59 -3.78
CA LEU A 200 -12.82 3.78 -3.79
C LEU A 200 -12.04 5.11 -3.76
N ARG A 201 -10.81 5.13 -3.22
CA ARG A 201 -9.95 6.33 -3.29
C ARG A 201 -9.30 6.53 -4.65
N ALA A 202 -9.21 5.51 -5.47
CA ALA A 202 -8.73 5.60 -6.85
C ALA A 202 -9.75 6.30 -7.79
N ALA A 203 -10.96 6.63 -7.32
CA ALA A 203 -11.93 7.45 -8.06
C ALA A 203 -11.69 8.94 -7.77
N PRO A 204 -11.61 9.80 -8.81
CA PRO A 204 -11.62 11.24 -8.59
C PRO A 204 -12.93 11.63 -7.90
N GLN A 205 -12.83 12.34 -6.77
CA GLN A 205 -14.00 12.99 -6.18
C GLN A 205 -14.41 14.14 -7.09
N PRO A 206 -15.69 14.27 -7.46
CA PRO A 206 -16.15 15.49 -8.08
C PRO A 206 -15.99 16.63 -7.05
N ASP A 207 -15.34 17.71 -7.47
CA ASP A 207 -15.22 18.94 -6.72
C ASP A 207 -16.60 19.32 -6.17
N ARG A 208 -16.73 19.31 -4.85
CA ARG A 208 -17.84 20.01 -4.22
C ARG A 208 -17.44 21.46 -4.15
N ASP A 209 -17.88 22.21 -5.17
CA ASP A 209 -17.95 23.66 -5.11
C ASP A 209 -18.57 24.07 -3.78
N VAL A 210 -17.79 24.86 -3.03
CA VAL A 210 -18.26 25.60 -1.88
C VAL A 210 -19.02 26.80 -2.41
N GLY A 211 -20.32 26.75 -2.33
CA GLY A 211 -21.22 27.88 -2.46
C GLY A 211 -21.68 28.31 -1.07
#